data_0ec28bde607060da9e8832a060a8463b
#
_entry.id   0ec28bde607060da9e8832a060a8463b
#
_cell.length_a   1.000
_cell.length_b   1.000
_cell.length_c   1.000
_cell.angle_alpha   90.00
_cell.angle_beta   90.00
_cell.angle_gamma   90.00
#
_symmetry.space_group_name_H-M   'P 1'
#
loop_
_entity.id
_entity.type
_entity.pdbx_description
1 polymer ?
#
loop_
_entity_poly.entity_id
_entity_poly.type
_entity_poly.pdbx_seq_one_letter_code
_entity_poly.pdbx_strand_id
1 'polypeptide(L)'
;MDVQPVESYGNGARASWVLFVRVLTSATLLSLAGIYTLFPTTTAHAEYYVGGYGGLSYPGAFSNVTLSDPTVAGGVSGARVNDLELKSALVGGVKAGYFFISRPWLGLETDVFTLKPDVKQQVVVGGTADGRVFAGTLPSIPLRLTTWAANLIIRSPSMSEVFQPYGGIGYALFIANSSQAGESNIHLSHGFNLFAGARYVLTPNWALFGEFKFNRATLNFSEIRGNYSTQIFVFGLMWHFDK
;
A
#
# COMPACT_ATOMS: atom_id res chain seq x y z
N MET A 1 -29.45 22.82 -39.35
CA MET A 1 -29.21 21.95 -38.17
C MET A 1 -27.81 21.36 -38.33
N ASP A 2 -26.83 22.05 -37.78
CA ASP A 2 -25.43 21.64 -37.82
C ASP A 2 -25.15 20.70 -36.62
N VAL A 3 -24.76 19.47 -36.94
CA VAL A 3 -24.35 18.49 -35.94
C VAL A 3 -22.86 18.67 -35.73
N GLN A 4 -22.48 19.19 -34.57
CA GLN A 4 -21.09 19.29 -34.13
C GLN A 4 -20.57 17.87 -33.81
N PRO A 5 -19.32 17.53 -34.18
CA PRO A 5 -18.74 16.23 -33.86
C PRO A 5 -18.36 16.14 -32.38
N VAL A 6 -18.69 15.02 -31.74
CA VAL A 6 -18.29 14.67 -30.38
C VAL A 6 -16.78 14.44 -30.32
N GLU A 7 -16.05 15.32 -29.68
CA GLU A 7 -14.62 15.16 -29.44
C GLU A 7 -14.39 13.95 -28.51
N SER A 8 -13.43 13.11 -28.91
CA SER A 8 -13.05 11.87 -28.24
C SER A 8 -12.26 12.14 -26.95
N TYR A 9 -12.88 11.95 -25.80
CA TYR A 9 -12.27 12.01 -24.47
C TYR A 9 -11.42 10.75 -24.12
N GLY A 10 -10.71 10.16 -25.09
CA GLY A 10 -9.93 8.92 -24.90
C GLY A 10 -8.49 9.08 -24.45
N ASN A 11 -7.90 10.27 -24.46
CA ASN A 11 -6.46 10.45 -24.30
C ASN A 11 -5.97 10.74 -22.86
N GLY A 12 -6.83 11.19 -21.97
CA GLY A 12 -6.45 11.53 -20.59
C GLY A 12 -6.02 10.33 -19.74
N ALA A 13 -6.73 9.21 -19.83
CA ALA A 13 -6.47 8.03 -19.02
C ALA A 13 -5.17 7.31 -19.43
N ARG A 14 -4.84 7.28 -20.72
CA ARG A 14 -3.57 6.69 -21.21
C ARG A 14 -2.35 7.52 -20.81
N ALA A 15 -2.46 8.85 -20.84
CA ALA A 15 -1.39 9.75 -20.42
C ALA A 15 -1.08 9.61 -18.93
N SER A 16 -2.10 9.46 -18.07
CA SER A 16 -1.95 9.25 -16.64
C SER A 16 -1.24 7.93 -16.29
N TRP A 17 -1.55 6.85 -16.99
CA TRP A 17 -0.90 5.55 -16.82
C TRP A 17 0.58 5.56 -17.21
N VAL A 18 0.91 6.21 -18.31
CA VAL A 18 2.30 6.34 -18.79
C VAL A 18 3.12 7.19 -17.82
N LEU A 19 2.55 8.27 -17.30
CA LEU A 19 3.21 9.12 -16.30
C LEU A 19 3.42 8.34 -14.98
N PHE A 20 2.42 7.57 -14.56
CA PHE A 20 2.45 6.75 -13.36
C PHE A 20 3.51 5.64 -13.42
N VAL A 21 3.57 4.89 -14.52
CA VAL A 21 4.61 3.87 -14.75
C VAL A 21 6.00 4.52 -14.78
N ARG A 22 6.16 5.69 -15.41
CA ARG A 22 7.42 6.42 -15.45
C ARG A 22 7.85 6.96 -14.07
N VAL A 23 6.93 7.46 -13.26
CA VAL A 23 7.24 7.94 -11.89
C VAL A 23 7.61 6.77 -10.98
N LEU A 24 6.90 5.63 -11.07
CA LEU A 24 7.23 4.43 -10.30
C LEU A 24 8.57 3.82 -10.73
N THR A 25 8.81 3.69 -12.03
CA THR A 25 10.09 3.17 -12.53
C THR A 25 11.25 4.12 -12.23
N SER A 26 11.05 5.44 -12.30
CA SER A 26 12.08 6.42 -11.96
C SER A 26 12.36 6.47 -10.46
N ALA A 27 11.34 6.38 -9.60
CA ALA A 27 11.51 6.34 -8.15
C ALA A 27 12.19 5.04 -7.69
N THR A 28 11.84 3.90 -8.31
CA THR A 28 12.46 2.61 -8.00
C THR A 28 13.89 2.53 -8.53
N LEU A 29 14.16 3.08 -9.71
CA LEU A 29 15.53 3.16 -10.27
C LEU A 29 16.40 4.16 -9.51
N LEU A 30 15.86 5.30 -9.07
CA LEU A 30 16.59 6.28 -8.24
C LEU A 30 16.88 5.73 -6.84
N SER A 31 15.97 4.98 -6.23
CA SER A 31 16.24 4.34 -4.94
C SER A 31 17.24 3.19 -5.05
N LEU A 32 17.21 2.41 -6.13
CA LEU A 32 18.23 1.38 -6.42
C LEU A 32 19.57 1.99 -6.82
N ALA A 33 19.61 3.03 -7.65
CA ALA A 33 20.83 3.72 -8.04
C ALA A 33 21.45 4.49 -6.86
N GLY A 34 20.64 5.11 -6.00
CA GLY A 34 21.11 5.78 -4.78
C GLY A 34 21.77 4.83 -3.78
N ILE A 35 21.35 3.57 -3.75
CA ILE A 35 21.99 2.53 -2.93
C ILE A 35 23.38 2.17 -3.46
N TYR A 36 23.57 2.15 -4.79
CA TYR A 36 24.86 1.83 -5.40
C TYR A 36 25.94 2.93 -5.24
N THR A 37 25.56 4.19 -5.14
CA THR A 37 26.52 5.31 -5.09
C THR A 37 26.98 5.69 -3.69
N LEU A 38 26.34 5.20 -2.64
CA LEU A 38 26.63 5.57 -1.25
C LEU A 38 27.62 4.65 -0.53
N PHE A 39 28.08 3.54 -1.14
CA PHE A 39 28.95 2.60 -0.47
C PHE A 39 30.19 2.28 -1.30
N PRO A 40 31.41 2.52 -0.73
CA PRO A 40 32.64 2.08 -1.36
C PRO A 40 32.71 0.54 -1.38
N THR A 41 33.14 0.00 -2.51
CA THR A 41 33.35 -1.44 -2.74
C THR A 41 34.52 -1.96 -1.89
N THR A 42 34.28 -2.23 -0.63
CA THR A 42 35.16 -3.10 0.15
C THR A 42 34.55 -4.50 0.15
N THR A 43 35.40 -5.52 -0.02
CA THR A 43 35.10 -6.94 -0.20
C THR A 43 34.46 -7.62 1.03
N ALA A 44 33.44 -7.01 1.60
CA ALA A 44 32.65 -7.65 2.63
C ALA A 44 31.27 -7.95 2.01
N HIS A 45 30.81 -9.19 2.11
CA HIS A 45 29.58 -9.66 1.45
C HIS A 45 28.35 -8.98 2.04
N ALA A 46 27.79 -8.07 1.25
CA ALA A 46 26.51 -7.46 1.50
C ALA A 46 25.40 -8.47 1.16
N GLU A 47 24.44 -8.67 2.04
CA GLU A 47 23.32 -9.56 1.75
C GLU A 47 22.20 -8.78 1.06
N TYR A 48 22.14 -8.87 -0.28
CA TYR A 48 21.01 -8.40 -1.06
C TYR A 48 19.98 -9.50 -1.22
N TYR A 49 18.72 -9.14 -1.21
CA TYR A 49 17.64 -10.08 -1.50
C TYR A 49 16.52 -9.43 -2.29
N VAL A 50 15.80 -10.28 -3.02
CA VAL A 50 14.50 -9.96 -3.60
C VAL A 50 13.51 -11.04 -3.20
N GLY A 51 12.24 -10.68 -3.05
CA GLY A 51 11.20 -11.63 -2.66
C GLY A 51 9.89 -11.34 -3.34
N GLY A 52 9.12 -12.41 -3.58
CA GLY A 52 7.75 -12.33 -4.04
C GLY A 52 6.83 -13.04 -3.05
N TYR A 53 5.61 -12.53 -2.88
CA TYR A 53 4.69 -13.07 -1.89
C TYR A 53 3.23 -12.89 -2.26
N GLY A 54 2.39 -13.72 -1.62
CA GLY A 54 0.94 -13.61 -1.63
C GLY A 54 0.37 -13.75 -0.23
N GLY A 55 -0.87 -13.31 -0.04
CA GLY A 55 -1.50 -13.39 1.27
C GLY A 55 -2.91 -12.83 1.32
N LEU A 56 -3.34 -12.55 2.54
CA LEU A 56 -4.68 -12.04 2.86
C LEU A 56 -4.57 -10.77 3.69
N SER A 57 -5.42 -9.80 3.37
CA SER A 57 -5.60 -8.59 4.15
C SER A 57 -6.93 -8.61 4.88
N TYR A 58 -6.89 -8.13 6.12
CA TYR A 58 -8.04 -7.93 7.00
C TYR A 58 -8.07 -6.44 7.37
N PRO A 59 -8.73 -5.61 6.54
CA PRO A 59 -8.84 -4.19 6.84
C PRO A 59 -9.72 -4.00 8.08
N GLY A 60 -9.32 -3.06 8.93
CA GLY A 60 -10.19 -2.49 9.94
C GLY A 60 -11.28 -1.64 9.31
N ALA A 61 -12.24 -1.20 10.11
CA ALA A 61 -13.21 -0.23 9.64
C ALA A 61 -12.51 1.07 9.20
N PHE A 62 -12.98 1.64 8.10
CA PHE A 62 -12.56 2.95 7.64
C PHE A 62 -13.22 4.01 8.53
N SER A 63 -12.46 4.59 9.44
CA SER A 63 -12.98 5.38 10.55
C SER A 63 -12.77 6.88 10.37
N ASN A 64 -13.50 7.67 11.17
CA ASN A 64 -13.49 9.14 11.09
C ASN A 64 -13.83 9.66 9.68
N VAL A 65 -14.84 9.08 9.07
CA VAL A 65 -15.20 9.34 7.68
C VAL A 65 -15.90 10.69 7.58
N THR A 66 -15.37 11.54 6.69
CA THR A 66 -15.94 12.83 6.34
C THR A 66 -16.27 12.85 4.86
N LEU A 67 -17.48 13.26 4.51
CA LEU A 67 -17.94 13.44 3.15
C LEU A 67 -17.79 14.91 2.74
N SER A 68 -17.07 15.15 1.66
CA SER A 68 -16.87 16.52 1.12
C SER A 68 -17.95 16.90 0.11
N ASP A 69 -18.60 15.92 -0.53
CA ASP A 69 -19.65 16.14 -1.51
C ASP A 69 -21.00 16.46 -0.84
N PRO A 70 -21.53 17.68 -0.99
CA PRO A 70 -22.83 18.03 -0.43
C PRO A 70 -23.99 17.25 -1.03
N THR A 71 -23.87 16.72 -2.24
CA THR A 71 -24.95 15.97 -2.91
C THR A 71 -25.19 14.61 -2.24
N VAL A 72 -24.12 13.97 -1.74
CA VAL A 72 -24.18 12.70 -1.00
C VAL A 72 -24.64 12.91 0.45
N ALA A 73 -24.33 14.05 1.02
CA ALA A 73 -24.57 14.40 2.42
C ALA A 73 -25.84 15.25 2.64
N GLY A 74 -26.84 15.14 1.76
CA GLY A 74 -28.10 15.89 1.94
C GLY A 74 -27.96 17.42 1.84
N GLY A 75 -26.98 17.91 1.07
CA GLY A 75 -26.75 19.34 0.83
C GLY A 75 -25.73 20.01 1.75
N VAL A 76 -25.02 19.26 2.60
CA VAL A 76 -24.05 19.83 3.56
C VAL A 76 -22.66 19.22 3.34
N SER A 77 -21.68 20.08 3.08
CA SER A 77 -20.28 19.68 3.00
C SER A 77 -19.68 19.41 4.38
N GLY A 78 -18.79 18.42 4.50
CA GLY A 78 -18.10 18.10 5.75
C GLY A 78 -18.92 17.26 6.74
N ALA A 79 -19.98 16.58 6.26
CA ALA A 79 -20.75 15.68 7.08
C ALA A 79 -19.91 14.48 7.56
N ARG A 80 -20.06 14.11 8.83
CA ARG A 80 -19.44 12.90 9.37
C ARG A 80 -20.40 11.74 9.29
N VAL A 81 -19.90 10.60 8.87
CA VAL A 81 -20.65 9.34 8.82
C VAL A 81 -20.02 8.32 9.74
N ASN A 82 -20.81 7.29 10.08
CA ASN A 82 -20.32 6.12 10.81
C ASN A 82 -19.18 5.44 10.04
N ASP A 83 -18.43 4.61 10.75
CA ASP A 83 -17.31 3.85 10.19
C ASP A 83 -17.78 2.96 9.04
N LEU A 84 -16.98 2.90 7.96
CA LEU A 84 -17.31 2.09 6.78
C LEU A 84 -16.58 0.74 6.85
N GLU A 85 -17.32 -0.32 6.57
CA GLU A 85 -16.76 -1.66 6.49
C GLU A 85 -16.12 -1.93 5.13
N LEU A 86 -14.94 -2.53 5.19
CA LEU A 86 -14.15 -2.96 4.02
C LEU A 86 -14.17 -4.48 3.90
N LYS A 87 -13.99 -5.00 2.69
CA LYS A 87 -13.86 -6.44 2.44
C LYS A 87 -12.42 -6.88 2.65
N SER A 88 -12.24 -8.06 3.23
CA SER A 88 -10.97 -8.77 3.18
C SER A 88 -10.57 -9.03 1.74
N ALA A 89 -9.27 -8.97 1.43
CA ALA A 89 -8.79 -9.06 0.07
C ALA A 89 -7.51 -9.89 -0.04
N LEU A 90 -7.31 -10.48 -1.21
CA LEU A 90 -6.02 -11.05 -1.58
C LEU A 90 -5.00 -9.94 -1.75
N VAL A 91 -3.76 -10.23 -1.31
CA VAL A 91 -2.59 -9.37 -1.44
C VAL A 91 -1.56 -10.08 -2.28
N GLY A 92 -0.92 -9.35 -3.18
CA GLY A 92 0.26 -9.80 -3.90
C GLY A 92 1.30 -8.70 -3.92
N GLY A 93 2.56 -9.05 -3.74
CA GLY A 93 3.63 -8.05 -3.67
C GLY A 93 5.01 -8.60 -3.94
N VAL A 94 5.94 -7.65 -4.08
CA VAL A 94 7.37 -7.90 -4.25
C VAL A 94 8.15 -6.97 -3.34
N LYS A 95 9.27 -7.46 -2.85
CA LYS A 95 10.18 -6.69 -1.99
C LYS A 95 11.62 -6.89 -2.40
N ALA A 96 12.46 -5.91 -2.12
CA ALA A 96 13.89 -6.00 -2.25
C ALA A 96 14.56 -5.32 -1.06
N GLY A 97 15.65 -5.88 -0.59
CA GLY A 97 16.32 -5.35 0.58
C GLY A 97 17.81 -5.64 0.61
N TYR A 98 18.43 -5.01 1.58
CA TYR A 98 19.86 -5.02 1.79
C TYR A 98 20.17 -4.99 3.28
N PHE A 99 20.98 -5.93 3.77
CA PHE A 99 21.54 -5.88 5.12
C PHE A 99 22.97 -5.33 5.11
N PHE A 100 23.24 -4.40 6.03
CA PHE A 100 24.53 -3.74 6.13
C PHE A 100 25.63 -4.71 6.57
N ILE A 101 26.75 -4.69 5.89
CA ILE A 101 27.94 -5.51 6.19
C ILE A 101 28.43 -5.28 7.62
N SER A 102 28.58 -4.02 7.99
CA SER A 102 29.10 -3.63 9.32
C SER A 102 28.10 -3.91 10.46
N ARG A 103 26.82 -4.10 10.09
CA ARG A 103 25.73 -4.36 11.04
C ARG A 103 24.73 -5.35 10.41
N PRO A 104 25.06 -6.65 10.36
CA PRO A 104 24.24 -7.65 9.64
C PRO A 104 22.85 -7.87 10.24
N TRP A 105 22.59 -7.29 11.40
CA TRP A 105 21.26 -7.27 12.03
C TRP A 105 20.37 -6.12 11.53
N LEU A 106 20.91 -5.13 10.81
CA LEU A 106 20.22 -3.94 10.35
C LEU A 106 20.22 -3.89 8.83
N GLY A 107 19.11 -3.49 8.23
CA GLY A 107 18.97 -3.37 6.78
C GLY A 107 17.92 -2.36 6.36
N LEU A 108 17.86 -2.16 5.04
CA LEU A 108 16.84 -1.38 4.35
C LEU A 108 16.05 -2.29 3.40
N GLU A 109 14.78 -2.06 3.29
CA GLU A 109 13.89 -2.81 2.40
C GLU A 109 12.95 -1.84 1.67
N THR A 110 12.72 -2.08 0.40
CA THR A 110 11.60 -1.51 -0.36
C THR A 110 10.58 -2.60 -0.63
N ASP A 111 9.31 -2.27 -0.52
CA ASP A 111 8.20 -3.21 -0.63
C ASP A 111 7.07 -2.59 -1.44
N VAL A 112 6.57 -3.32 -2.43
CA VAL A 112 5.45 -2.90 -3.27
C VAL A 112 4.40 -4.01 -3.28
N PHE A 113 3.18 -3.68 -2.89
CA PHE A 113 2.07 -4.63 -2.92
C PHE A 113 0.75 -3.99 -3.31
N THR A 114 -0.17 -4.82 -3.77
CA THR A 114 -1.51 -4.39 -4.18
C THR A 114 -2.57 -5.29 -3.55
N LEU A 115 -3.71 -4.68 -3.23
CA LEU A 115 -4.90 -5.35 -2.71
C LEU A 115 -6.17 -4.62 -3.17
N LYS A 116 -7.33 -5.27 -3.06
CA LYS A 116 -8.64 -4.71 -3.43
C LYS A 116 -9.60 -4.78 -2.25
N PRO A 117 -9.50 -3.88 -1.27
CA PRO A 117 -10.36 -3.86 -0.10
C PRO A 117 -11.65 -3.09 -0.39
N ASP A 118 -12.50 -3.58 -1.30
CA ASP A 118 -13.73 -2.90 -1.70
C ASP A 118 -14.55 -2.48 -0.48
N VAL A 119 -15.17 -1.30 -0.55
CA VAL A 119 -16.14 -0.86 0.45
C VAL A 119 -17.39 -1.71 0.32
N LYS A 120 -17.87 -2.27 1.42
CA LYS A 120 -19.13 -3.06 1.44
C LYS A 120 -20.32 -2.13 1.21
N GLN A 121 -21.36 -2.66 0.56
CA GLN A 121 -22.67 -2.02 0.59
C GLN A 121 -23.18 -2.00 2.02
N GLN A 122 -23.54 -0.82 2.52
CA GLN A 122 -23.95 -0.64 3.91
C GLN A 122 -24.84 0.58 4.10
N VAL A 123 -25.62 0.57 5.18
CA VAL A 123 -26.36 1.76 5.61
C VAL A 123 -25.39 2.70 6.31
N VAL A 124 -25.32 3.93 5.84
CA VAL A 124 -24.56 5.01 6.49
C VAL A 124 -25.52 5.95 7.20
N VAL A 125 -25.16 6.28 8.42
CA VAL A 125 -25.81 7.32 9.21
C VAL A 125 -24.82 8.42 9.46
N GLY A 126 -25.17 9.63 9.13
CA GLY A 126 -24.29 10.77 9.27
C GLY A 126 -24.97 11.92 9.96
N GLY A 127 -24.12 12.83 10.48
CA GLY A 127 -24.53 14.08 11.08
C GLY A 127 -23.75 15.24 10.50
N THR A 128 -24.41 16.38 10.42
CA THR A 128 -23.84 17.65 9.99
C THR A 128 -23.53 18.53 11.18
N ALA A 129 -22.67 19.52 11.01
CA ALA A 129 -22.28 20.44 12.09
C ALA A 129 -23.45 21.27 12.65
N ASP A 130 -24.51 21.47 11.87
CA ASP A 130 -25.76 22.13 12.25
C ASP A 130 -26.79 21.19 12.95
N GLY A 131 -26.38 19.95 13.26
CA GLY A 131 -27.21 19.01 14.03
C GLY A 131 -28.20 18.20 13.21
N ARG A 132 -28.18 18.27 11.87
CA ARG A 132 -29.02 17.43 11.02
C ARG A 132 -28.47 16.02 10.97
N VAL A 133 -29.35 15.03 11.02
CA VAL A 133 -29.02 13.62 10.87
C VAL A 133 -29.60 13.11 9.54
N PHE A 134 -28.82 12.35 8.82
CA PHE A 134 -29.26 11.68 7.59
C PHE A 134 -28.86 10.20 7.63
N ALA A 135 -29.64 9.40 6.94
CA ALA A 135 -29.34 7.98 6.72
C ALA A 135 -29.54 7.65 5.24
N GLY A 136 -28.64 6.84 4.71
CA GLY A 136 -28.71 6.42 3.31
C GLY A 136 -28.00 5.08 3.11
N THR A 137 -28.20 4.48 1.96
CA THR A 137 -27.49 3.25 1.55
C THR A 137 -26.30 3.65 0.68
N LEU A 138 -25.10 3.35 1.16
CA LEU A 138 -23.87 3.47 0.37
C LEU A 138 -23.73 2.21 -0.49
N PRO A 139 -23.64 2.31 -1.82
CA PRO A 139 -23.37 1.16 -2.68
C PRO A 139 -21.94 0.62 -2.46
N SER A 140 -21.69 -0.62 -2.87
CA SER A 140 -20.32 -1.16 -2.84
C SER A 140 -19.45 -0.36 -3.80
N ILE A 141 -18.30 0.12 -3.30
CA ILE A 141 -17.33 0.90 -4.07
C ILE A 141 -16.10 0.03 -4.32
N PRO A 142 -15.76 -0.28 -5.58
CA PRO A 142 -14.54 -0.98 -5.91
C PRO A 142 -13.33 -0.07 -5.61
N LEU A 143 -12.42 -0.57 -4.78
CA LEU A 143 -11.21 0.13 -4.38
C LEU A 143 -9.99 -0.74 -4.64
N ARG A 144 -9.04 -0.24 -5.41
CA ARG A 144 -7.71 -0.84 -5.53
C ARG A 144 -6.71 0.03 -4.79
N LEU A 145 -5.98 -0.58 -3.89
CA LEU A 145 -4.93 0.07 -3.12
C LEU A 145 -3.58 -0.55 -3.46
N THR A 146 -2.67 0.25 -3.98
CA THR A 146 -1.27 -0.12 -4.19
C THR A 146 -0.43 0.64 -3.19
N THR A 147 0.41 -0.07 -2.46
CA THR A 147 1.29 0.50 -1.44
C THR A 147 2.74 0.32 -1.84
N TRP A 148 3.51 1.40 -1.75
CA TRP A 148 4.96 1.36 -1.81
C TRP A 148 5.51 1.79 -0.45
N ALA A 149 6.37 0.97 0.16
CA ALA A 149 6.96 1.25 1.46
C ALA A 149 8.50 1.22 1.40
N ALA A 150 9.12 2.16 2.11
CA ALA A 150 10.54 2.15 2.41
C ALA A 150 10.71 1.85 3.90
N ASN A 151 11.38 0.76 4.21
CA ASN A 151 11.43 0.15 5.53
C ASN A 151 12.86 0.11 6.09
N LEU A 152 12.99 0.36 7.37
CA LEU A 152 14.11 -0.07 8.18
C LEU A 152 13.80 -1.45 8.74
N ILE A 153 14.68 -2.42 8.50
CA ILE A 153 14.50 -3.82 8.93
C ILE A 153 15.59 -4.22 9.91
N ILE A 154 15.18 -4.93 10.93
CA ILE A 154 16.08 -5.55 11.90
C ILE A 154 15.84 -7.06 11.92
N ARG A 155 16.89 -7.83 12.03
CA ARG A 155 16.84 -9.29 12.20
C ARG A 155 17.70 -9.75 13.36
N SER A 156 17.39 -10.92 13.92
CA SER A 156 18.24 -11.57 14.89
C SER A 156 19.14 -12.61 14.21
N PRO A 157 20.43 -12.32 13.98
CA PRO A 157 21.35 -13.27 13.37
C PRO A 157 21.80 -14.39 14.32
N SER A 158 21.55 -14.23 15.62
CA SER A 158 22.08 -15.10 16.69
C SER A 158 21.16 -16.25 17.08
N MET A 159 19.89 -16.29 16.58
CA MET A 159 18.98 -17.37 16.97
C MET A 159 19.22 -18.67 16.22
N SER A 160 19.47 -18.60 14.92
CA SER A 160 19.77 -19.76 14.07
C SER A 160 20.21 -19.31 12.68
N GLU A 161 21.09 -20.07 12.03
CA GLU A 161 21.41 -19.84 10.62
C GLU A 161 20.24 -20.15 9.70
N VAL A 162 19.34 -21.06 10.12
CA VAL A 162 18.21 -21.55 9.35
C VAL A 162 16.94 -20.74 9.62
N PHE A 163 16.64 -20.42 10.88
CA PHE A 163 15.44 -19.69 11.26
C PHE A 163 15.80 -18.31 11.78
N GLN A 164 15.36 -17.28 11.07
CA GLN A 164 15.74 -15.90 11.35
C GLN A 164 14.51 -15.02 11.49
N PRO A 165 14.12 -14.70 12.73
CA PRO A 165 13.07 -13.73 12.98
C PRO A 165 13.55 -12.32 12.61
N TYR A 166 12.63 -11.51 12.10
CA TYR A 166 12.89 -10.12 11.74
C TYR A 166 11.64 -9.27 11.93
N GLY A 167 11.86 -7.97 11.93
CA GLY A 167 10.78 -7.00 11.95
C GLY A 167 11.26 -5.66 11.43
N GLY A 168 10.33 -4.78 11.17
CA GLY A 168 10.69 -3.47 10.64
C GLY A 168 9.55 -2.46 10.70
N ILE A 169 9.95 -1.22 10.47
CA ILE A 169 9.04 -0.09 10.38
C ILE A 169 9.41 0.75 9.17
N GLY A 170 8.42 1.29 8.49
CA GLY A 170 8.66 2.09 7.30
C GLY A 170 7.63 3.18 7.06
N TYR A 171 8.03 4.08 6.18
CA TYR A 171 7.15 5.06 5.57
C TYR A 171 6.52 4.45 4.33
N ALA A 172 5.21 4.63 4.19
CA ALA A 172 4.45 4.03 3.10
C ALA A 172 3.65 5.08 2.33
N LEU A 173 3.70 4.98 1.00
CA LEU A 173 2.85 5.71 0.07
C LEU A 173 1.72 4.80 -0.40
N PHE A 174 0.49 5.26 -0.24
CA PHE A 174 -0.71 4.56 -0.62
C PHE A 174 -1.33 5.23 -1.84
N ILE A 175 -1.51 4.47 -2.88
CA ILE A 175 -2.08 4.88 -4.15
C ILE A 175 -3.44 4.22 -4.24
N ALA A 176 -4.48 5.00 -3.95
CA ALA A 176 -5.86 4.56 -4.05
C ALA A 176 -6.39 4.85 -5.46
N ASN A 177 -6.92 3.82 -6.10
CA ASN A 177 -7.62 3.93 -7.37
C ASN A 177 -9.05 3.45 -7.16
N SER A 178 -9.99 4.38 -7.28
CA SER A 178 -11.43 4.12 -7.28
C SER A 178 -11.99 4.32 -8.67
N SER A 179 -12.74 3.34 -9.17
CA SER A 179 -13.45 3.45 -10.45
C SER A 179 -14.92 3.63 -10.16
N GLN A 180 -15.44 4.84 -10.37
CA GLN A 180 -16.85 5.15 -10.23
C GLN A 180 -17.32 5.85 -11.50
N ALA A 181 -18.43 5.38 -12.07
CA ALA A 181 -19.06 5.95 -13.28
C ALA A 181 -18.13 6.11 -14.51
N GLY A 182 -17.10 5.24 -14.66
CA GLY A 182 -16.19 5.28 -15.81
C GLY A 182 -15.01 6.25 -15.65
N GLU A 183 -14.95 7.02 -14.60
CA GLU A 183 -13.80 7.85 -14.24
C GLU A 183 -12.88 7.13 -13.27
N SER A 184 -11.58 7.13 -13.56
CA SER A 184 -10.54 6.58 -12.69
C SER A 184 -9.83 7.73 -11.97
N ASN A 185 -10.09 7.86 -10.69
CA ASN A 185 -9.45 8.86 -9.84
C ASN A 185 -8.31 8.20 -9.03
N ILE A 186 -7.11 8.76 -9.16
CA ILE A 186 -5.92 8.31 -8.45
C ILE A 186 -5.62 9.31 -7.33
N HIS A 187 -5.61 8.81 -6.11
CA HIS A 187 -5.26 9.59 -4.93
C HIS A 187 -4.03 9.03 -4.26
N LEU A 188 -3.09 9.90 -3.95
CA LEU A 188 -1.87 9.59 -3.21
C LEU A 188 -2.04 9.98 -1.74
N SER A 189 -1.76 9.04 -0.86
CA SER A 189 -1.75 9.27 0.59
C SER A 189 -0.49 8.67 1.19
N HIS A 190 -0.13 9.11 2.38
CA HIS A 190 1.04 8.62 3.10
C HIS A 190 0.64 8.06 4.46
N GLY A 191 1.46 7.16 4.95
CA GLY A 191 1.25 6.52 6.22
C GLY A 191 2.47 5.73 6.65
N PHE A 192 2.27 4.76 7.52
CA PHE A 192 3.34 3.90 8.00
C PHE A 192 3.03 2.42 7.77
N ASN A 193 4.11 1.65 7.68
CA ASN A 193 4.12 0.20 7.60
C ASN A 193 4.92 -0.34 8.78
N LEU A 194 4.33 -1.24 9.55
CA LEU A 194 4.99 -1.99 10.61
C LEU A 194 4.85 -3.47 10.27
N PHE A 195 5.91 -4.26 10.43
CA PHE A 195 5.84 -5.69 10.16
C PHE A 195 6.77 -6.49 11.06
N ALA A 196 6.39 -7.75 11.24
CA ALA A 196 7.21 -8.76 11.91
C ALA A 196 7.00 -10.10 11.20
N GLY A 197 8.06 -10.89 11.12
CA GLY A 197 8.02 -12.16 10.44
C GLY A 197 9.24 -13.03 10.77
N ALA A 198 9.30 -14.14 10.09
CA ALA A 198 10.45 -15.02 10.13
C ALA A 198 10.74 -15.56 8.73
N ARG A 199 12.02 -15.76 8.45
CA ARG A 199 12.49 -16.47 7.27
C ARG A 199 13.10 -17.79 7.66
N TYR A 200 12.86 -18.79 6.83
CA TYR A 200 13.42 -20.12 6.92
C TYR A 200 14.31 -20.37 5.72
N VAL A 201 15.61 -20.48 5.96
CA VAL A 201 16.64 -20.64 4.92
C VAL A 201 16.60 -22.09 4.42
N LEU A 202 16.26 -22.29 3.16
CA LEU A 202 16.21 -23.60 2.50
C LEU A 202 17.56 -24.00 1.92
N THR A 203 18.20 -23.03 1.26
CA THR A 203 19.53 -23.14 0.66
C THR A 203 20.28 -21.81 0.86
N PRO A 204 21.57 -21.70 0.54
CA PRO A 204 22.29 -20.44 0.65
C PRO A 204 21.58 -19.27 -0.07
N ASN A 205 20.90 -19.56 -1.18
CA ASN A 205 20.24 -18.54 -2.00
C ASN A 205 18.73 -18.44 -1.81
N TRP A 206 18.05 -19.45 -1.25
CA TRP A 206 16.60 -19.48 -1.14
C TRP A 206 16.12 -19.53 0.30
N ALA A 207 15.14 -18.71 0.62
CA ALA A 207 14.43 -18.77 1.87
C ALA A 207 12.92 -18.64 1.66
N LEU A 208 12.16 -19.37 2.47
CA LEU A 208 10.74 -19.12 2.70
C LEU A 208 10.60 -18.04 3.75
N PHE A 209 9.54 -17.24 3.66
CA PHE A 209 9.22 -16.32 4.73
C PHE A 209 7.71 -16.23 4.96
N GLY A 210 7.35 -15.94 6.21
CA GLY A 210 6.01 -15.58 6.63
C GLY A 210 6.06 -14.26 7.39
N GLU A 211 5.11 -13.37 7.14
CA GLU A 211 5.13 -12.02 7.68
C GLU A 211 3.72 -11.52 8.01
N PHE A 212 3.60 -10.90 9.16
CA PHE A 212 2.47 -10.08 9.54
C PHE A 212 2.82 -8.62 9.33
N LYS A 213 1.94 -7.88 8.64
CA LYS A 213 2.08 -6.43 8.41
C LYS A 213 0.89 -5.70 9.01
N PHE A 214 1.16 -4.52 9.55
CA PHE A 214 0.16 -3.55 9.95
C PHE A 214 0.42 -2.24 9.22
N ASN A 215 -0.56 -1.79 8.46
CA ASN A 215 -0.51 -0.54 7.72
C ASN A 215 -1.55 0.44 8.24
N ARG A 216 -1.19 1.72 8.31
CA ARG A 216 -2.12 2.77 8.66
C ARG A 216 -1.84 4.03 7.85
N ALA A 217 -2.90 4.64 7.31
CA ALA A 217 -2.84 5.88 6.55
C ALA A 217 -4.13 6.67 6.73
N THR A 218 -4.09 7.96 6.45
CA THR A 218 -5.29 8.75 6.20
C THR A 218 -5.48 8.80 4.70
N LEU A 219 -6.51 8.13 4.20
CA LEU A 219 -6.85 8.11 2.78
C LEU A 219 -7.83 9.24 2.47
N ASN A 220 -7.66 9.76 1.26
CA ASN A 220 -8.57 10.74 0.68
C ASN A 220 -8.88 10.27 -0.75
N PHE A 221 -10.12 9.89 -1.03
CA PHE A 221 -10.55 9.42 -2.35
C PHE A 221 -12.03 9.71 -2.57
N SER A 222 -12.39 10.08 -3.79
CA SER A 222 -13.80 10.28 -4.21
C SER A 222 -14.64 11.04 -3.19
N GLU A 223 -14.19 12.22 -2.75
CA GLU A 223 -14.87 13.08 -1.76
C GLU A 223 -15.02 12.46 -0.35
N ILE A 224 -14.36 11.32 -0.11
CA ILE A 224 -14.36 10.63 1.18
C ILE A 224 -12.96 10.73 1.79
N ARG A 225 -12.88 11.23 3.00
CA ARG A 225 -11.65 11.25 3.80
C ARG A 225 -11.85 10.43 5.06
N GLY A 226 -10.87 9.59 5.39
CA GLY A 226 -10.93 8.80 6.63
C GLY A 226 -9.63 8.08 6.94
N ASN A 227 -9.60 7.44 8.11
CA ASN A 227 -8.47 6.66 8.57
C ASN A 227 -8.60 5.21 8.11
N TYR A 228 -7.61 4.75 7.38
CA TYR A 228 -7.46 3.37 6.93
C TYR A 228 -6.43 2.65 7.79
N SER A 229 -6.76 1.44 8.21
CA SER A 229 -5.81 0.51 8.80
C SER A 229 -6.06 -0.90 8.27
N THR A 230 -5.02 -1.71 8.14
CA THR A 230 -5.16 -3.10 7.72
C THR A 230 -4.09 -3.98 8.35
N GLN A 231 -4.50 -5.21 8.66
CA GLN A 231 -3.65 -6.31 9.04
C GLN A 231 -3.48 -7.23 7.83
N ILE A 232 -2.26 -7.64 7.54
CA ILE A 232 -1.94 -8.43 6.35
C ILE A 232 -1.06 -9.60 6.79
N PHE A 233 -1.45 -10.80 6.35
CA PHE A 233 -0.65 -12.02 6.52
C PHE A 233 -0.17 -12.47 5.16
N VAL A 234 1.14 -12.59 5.00
CA VAL A 234 1.77 -12.99 3.73
C VAL A 234 2.75 -14.13 3.92
N PHE A 235 2.88 -14.92 2.86
CA PHE A 235 3.89 -15.96 2.70
C PHE A 235 4.56 -15.80 1.35
N GLY A 236 5.85 -16.07 1.28
CA GLY A 236 6.58 -15.87 0.05
C GLY A 236 7.92 -16.57 0.00
N LEU A 237 8.57 -16.39 -1.14
CA LEU A 237 9.92 -16.85 -1.44
C LEU A 237 10.85 -15.64 -1.54
N MET A 238 12.06 -15.81 -1.04
CA MET A 238 13.12 -14.81 -1.05
C MET A 238 14.37 -15.42 -1.69
N TRP A 239 14.96 -14.69 -2.61
CA TRP A 239 16.24 -15.02 -3.24
C TRP A 239 17.33 -14.09 -2.70
N HIS A 240 18.44 -14.68 -2.25
CA HIS A 240 19.64 -13.97 -1.77
C HIS A 240 20.73 -14.03 -2.83
N PHE A 241 21.34 -12.89 -3.16
CA PHE A 241 22.29 -12.81 -4.27
C PHE A 241 23.70 -13.24 -3.88
N ASP A 242 24.16 -12.94 -2.67
CA ASP A 242 25.50 -13.29 -2.22
C ASP A 242 25.49 -13.73 -0.75
N LYS A 243 25.95 -14.93 -0.51
CA LYS A 243 26.38 -15.45 0.79
C LYS A 243 27.75 -16.02 0.72
#